data_6f48437213783c3473479ad71372ec43
#
_entry.id   6f48437213783c3473479ad71372ec43
#
_cell.length_a   1.000
_cell.length_b   1.000
_cell.length_c   1.000
_cell.angle_alpha   90.00
_cell.angle_beta   90.00
_cell.angle_gamma   90.00
#
_symmetry.space_group_name_H-M   'P 1'
#
loop_
_entity.id
_entity.type
_entity.pdbx_description
1 polymer ?
#
loop_
_entity_poly.entity_id
_entity_poly.type
_entity_poly.pdbx_seq_one_letter_code
_entity_poly.pdbx_strand_id
1 'polypeptide(L)'
;GFTESVSIEELCKLGREKDIPVIEDIGSGVLIDLSEYGLEYEPTVQDSIKAGVDVVSFSGDKLLGGPQAGIIVGKKKYIDKMKKNPLTRAFRIDKFTATILEMIFHEYLNEEDAIKNIPVLSLITKDLKEIEKNTNDLFNKIEKLKDVADINVEDTLSQIGGGSLPAERIKSKSVTIMPKNISTQSLEAKLRAGKNPVVGRISEEKLILDMRTVLEDEIDILAQKLIDILK
;
A
#
# COMPACT_ATOMS: atom_id res chain seq x y z
N GLY A 1 -9.86 17.69 -12.24
CA GLY A 1 -11.19 18.13 -12.67
C GLY A 1 -11.93 18.79 -11.52
N PHE A 2 -12.91 19.60 -11.81
CA PHE A 2 -13.78 20.18 -10.78
C PHE A 2 -14.70 19.07 -10.26
N THR A 3 -14.44 18.57 -9.08
CA THR A 3 -15.29 17.59 -8.40
C THR A 3 -15.82 18.23 -7.12
N GLU A 4 -17.13 18.20 -6.93
CA GLU A 4 -17.77 18.45 -5.65
C GLU A 4 -18.19 17.10 -5.07
N SER A 5 -17.98 16.90 -3.78
CA SER A 5 -18.41 15.72 -3.06
C SER A 5 -19.55 16.09 -2.11
N VAL A 6 -20.56 15.24 -2.05
CA VAL A 6 -21.62 15.31 -1.03
C VAL A 6 -21.17 14.47 0.16
N SER A 7 -21.37 14.95 1.39
CA SER A 7 -21.00 14.17 2.56
C SER A 7 -21.86 12.92 2.71
N ILE A 8 -21.28 11.86 3.27
CA ILE A 8 -22.00 10.60 3.44
C ILE A 8 -23.20 10.76 4.38
N GLU A 9 -23.10 11.66 5.38
CA GLU A 9 -24.19 11.99 6.31
C GLU A 9 -25.37 12.63 5.58
N GLU A 10 -25.13 13.54 4.62
CA GLU A 10 -26.18 14.15 3.81
C GLU A 10 -26.86 13.12 2.92
N LEU A 11 -26.09 12.22 2.30
CA LEU A 11 -26.64 11.11 1.51
C LEU A 11 -27.48 10.17 2.39
N CYS A 12 -27.02 9.83 3.58
CA CYS A 12 -27.76 9.00 4.53
C CYS A 12 -29.05 9.69 5.00
N LYS A 13 -29.02 11.02 5.20
CA LYS A 13 -30.23 11.79 5.52
C LYS A 13 -31.25 11.72 4.39
N LEU A 14 -30.82 11.98 3.17
CA LEU A 14 -31.68 11.90 1.98
C LEU A 14 -32.24 10.50 1.79
N GLY A 15 -31.42 9.45 1.97
CA GLY A 15 -31.84 8.05 1.89
C GLY A 15 -32.97 7.73 2.88
N ARG A 16 -32.86 8.23 4.13
CA ARG A 16 -33.91 8.08 5.14
C ARG A 16 -35.20 8.83 4.75
N GLU A 17 -35.07 10.06 4.26
CA GLU A 17 -36.23 10.87 3.84
C GLU A 17 -37.00 10.25 2.66
N LYS A 18 -36.31 9.55 1.78
CA LYS A 18 -36.86 8.94 0.57
C LYS A 18 -37.15 7.43 0.68
N ASP A 19 -36.83 6.82 1.83
CA ASP A 19 -36.88 5.37 2.04
C ASP A 19 -36.06 4.58 1.00
N ILE A 20 -34.89 5.13 0.65
CA ILE A 20 -33.96 4.51 -0.29
C ILE A 20 -32.68 4.10 0.46
N PRO A 21 -32.20 2.86 0.29
CA PRO A 21 -30.95 2.44 0.92
C PRO A 21 -29.74 3.16 0.33
N VAL A 22 -28.82 3.56 1.19
CA VAL A 22 -27.53 4.14 0.81
C VAL A 22 -26.49 3.05 0.80
N ILE A 23 -25.80 2.91 -0.33
CA ILE A 23 -24.70 1.96 -0.53
C ILE A 23 -23.46 2.77 -0.82
N GLU A 24 -22.36 2.47 -0.13
CA GLU A 24 -21.06 3.10 -0.35
C GLU A 24 -20.03 2.04 -0.75
N ASP A 25 -19.22 2.36 -1.74
CA ASP A 25 -18.09 1.53 -2.16
C ASP A 25 -16.77 2.21 -1.80
N ILE A 26 -16.12 1.73 -0.74
CA ILE A 26 -14.82 2.20 -0.28
C ILE A 26 -13.74 1.33 -0.93
N GLY A 27 -13.25 1.75 -2.09
CA GLY A 27 -12.31 0.97 -2.86
C GLY A 27 -11.03 0.59 -2.11
N SER A 28 -10.54 1.43 -1.19
CA SER A 28 -9.29 1.22 -0.45
C SER A 28 -9.37 0.12 0.61
N GLY A 29 -10.52 -0.06 1.26
CA GLY A 29 -10.69 -1.01 2.35
C GLY A 29 -9.95 -0.62 3.63
N VAL A 30 -9.76 0.68 3.86
CA VAL A 30 -9.07 1.18 5.06
C VAL A 30 -9.93 0.97 6.31
N LEU A 31 -9.31 0.43 7.37
CA LEU A 31 -9.93 0.19 8.68
C LEU A 31 -9.29 1.01 9.81
N ILE A 32 -8.20 1.71 9.54
CA ILE A 32 -7.44 2.51 10.51
C ILE A 32 -7.37 3.94 9.98
N ASP A 33 -7.47 4.91 10.87
CA ASP A 33 -7.24 6.32 10.53
C ASP A 33 -5.76 6.56 10.24
N LEU A 34 -5.38 6.58 8.98
CA LEU A 34 -4.00 6.78 8.55
C LEU A 34 -3.51 8.23 8.75
N SER A 35 -4.38 9.18 9.08
CA SER A 35 -3.96 10.55 9.35
C SER A 35 -3.12 10.67 10.62
N GLU A 36 -3.29 9.77 11.58
CA GLU A 36 -2.44 9.66 12.77
C GLU A 36 -0.98 9.29 12.43
N TYR A 37 -0.76 8.74 11.23
CA TYR A 37 0.55 8.36 10.71
C TYR A 37 1.07 9.33 9.63
N GLY A 38 0.45 10.52 9.53
CA GLY A 38 0.91 11.62 8.66
C GLY A 38 0.48 11.53 7.20
N LEU A 39 -0.53 10.71 6.88
CA LEU A 39 -1.17 10.66 5.57
C LEU A 39 -2.43 11.55 5.53
N GLU A 40 -2.99 11.77 4.34
CA GLU A 40 -4.30 12.40 4.25
C GLU A 40 -5.39 11.49 4.84
N TYR A 41 -6.38 12.12 5.49
CA TYR A 41 -7.51 11.38 6.04
C TYR A 41 -8.32 10.73 4.92
N GLU A 42 -8.54 9.44 5.03
CA GLU A 42 -9.47 8.68 4.19
C GLU A 42 -10.56 8.07 5.10
N PRO A 43 -11.85 8.25 4.77
CA PRO A 43 -12.93 7.68 5.55
C PRO A 43 -12.77 6.17 5.71
N THR A 44 -12.87 5.69 6.95
CA THR A 44 -12.83 4.26 7.25
C THR A 44 -14.18 3.60 7.03
N VAL A 45 -14.19 2.28 6.91
CA VAL A 45 -15.44 1.50 6.88
C VAL A 45 -16.30 1.77 8.11
N GLN A 46 -15.66 1.96 9.27
CA GLN A 46 -16.34 2.28 10.53
C GLN A 46 -17.03 3.64 10.48
N ASP A 47 -16.43 4.64 9.84
CA ASP A 47 -17.01 5.97 9.72
C ASP A 47 -18.28 5.96 8.87
N SER A 48 -18.26 5.22 7.76
CA SER A 48 -19.44 5.02 6.91
C SER A 48 -20.58 4.35 7.68
N ILE A 49 -20.29 3.34 8.46
CA ILE A 49 -21.29 2.66 9.30
C ILE A 49 -21.85 3.61 10.36
N LYS A 50 -20.99 4.40 11.04
CA LYS A 50 -21.39 5.41 12.02
C LYS A 50 -22.26 6.52 11.40
N ALA A 51 -21.96 6.96 10.17
CA ALA A 51 -22.76 7.92 9.42
C ALA A 51 -24.15 7.39 9.04
N GLY A 52 -24.35 6.07 9.10
CA GLY A 52 -25.65 5.41 8.90
C GLY A 52 -25.85 4.80 7.53
N VAL A 53 -24.80 4.56 6.78
CA VAL A 53 -24.83 3.82 5.51
C VAL A 53 -25.51 2.46 5.70
N ASP A 54 -26.30 2.05 4.74
CA ASP A 54 -27.03 0.78 4.81
C ASP A 54 -26.16 -0.43 4.44
N VAL A 55 -25.27 -0.24 3.47
CA VAL A 55 -24.33 -1.27 2.99
C VAL A 55 -23.04 -0.59 2.57
N VAL A 56 -21.91 -1.10 3.03
CA VAL A 56 -20.55 -0.71 2.60
C VAL A 56 -19.89 -1.89 1.92
N SER A 57 -19.31 -1.66 0.75
CA SER A 57 -18.41 -2.63 0.08
C SER A 57 -16.99 -2.10 0.04
N PHE A 58 -16.00 -3.00 0.15
CA PHE A 58 -14.59 -2.64 0.11
C PHE A 58 -13.71 -3.80 -0.34
N SER A 59 -12.49 -3.47 -0.78
CA SER A 59 -11.52 -4.44 -1.28
C SER A 59 -10.66 -5.03 -0.16
N GLY A 60 -10.40 -6.34 -0.25
CA GLY A 60 -9.52 -7.05 0.68
C GLY A 60 -8.02 -6.90 0.36
N ASP A 61 -7.69 -6.68 -0.91
CA ASP A 61 -6.33 -6.75 -1.45
C ASP A 61 -5.63 -5.38 -1.63
N LYS A 62 -6.17 -4.35 -1.00
CA LYS A 62 -5.58 -3.00 -1.01
C LYS A 62 -5.06 -2.64 0.39
N LEU A 63 -5.54 -1.53 0.98
CA LEU A 63 -5.07 -1.08 2.30
C LEU A 63 -5.44 -2.03 3.44
N LEU A 64 -6.47 -2.86 3.25
CA LEU A 64 -6.75 -3.95 4.20
C LEU A 64 -5.57 -4.93 4.33
N GLY A 65 -4.78 -5.11 3.27
CA GLY A 65 -3.58 -5.97 3.27
C GLY A 65 -3.86 -7.46 3.20
N GLY A 66 -5.08 -7.85 2.83
CA GLY A 66 -5.49 -9.24 2.66
C GLY A 66 -5.44 -9.75 1.22
N PRO A 67 -6.02 -10.92 0.94
CA PRO A 67 -6.15 -11.46 -0.40
C PRO A 67 -7.25 -10.74 -1.17
N GLN A 68 -7.27 -10.93 -2.50
CA GLN A 68 -8.32 -10.38 -3.35
C GLN A 68 -9.70 -10.92 -2.95
N ALA A 69 -10.54 -10.00 -2.49
CA ALA A 69 -11.93 -10.27 -2.10
C ALA A 69 -12.73 -8.97 -2.13
N GLY A 70 -14.00 -9.07 -2.44
CA GLY A 70 -14.99 -8.04 -2.16
C GLY A 70 -15.66 -8.33 -0.81
N ILE A 71 -15.55 -7.42 0.13
CA ILE A 71 -16.12 -7.55 1.46
C ILE A 71 -17.31 -6.62 1.55
N ILE A 72 -18.42 -7.11 2.08
CA ILE A 72 -19.67 -6.36 2.21
C ILE A 72 -20.14 -6.43 3.65
N VAL A 73 -20.33 -5.28 4.26
CA VAL A 73 -20.86 -5.13 5.62
C VAL A 73 -22.07 -4.18 5.60
N GLY A 74 -22.93 -4.27 6.60
CA GLY A 74 -24.08 -3.36 6.66
C GLY A 74 -25.27 -3.92 7.42
N LYS A 75 -26.44 -3.28 7.24
CA LYS A 75 -27.66 -3.65 7.95
C LYS A 75 -28.11 -5.06 7.57
N LYS A 76 -28.39 -5.87 8.59
CA LYS A 76 -28.75 -7.28 8.48
C LYS A 76 -29.83 -7.55 7.40
N LYS A 77 -30.85 -6.69 7.30
CA LYS A 77 -31.94 -6.84 6.32
C LYS A 77 -31.46 -6.89 4.86
N TYR A 78 -30.40 -6.15 4.53
CA TYR A 78 -29.83 -6.13 3.17
C TYR A 78 -28.83 -7.28 2.98
N ILE A 79 -27.96 -7.52 3.96
CA ILE A 79 -26.99 -8.63 3.92
C ILE A 79 -27.72 -9.97 3.79
N ASP A 80 -28.83 -10.19 4.53
CA ASP A 80 -29.61 -11.43 4.42
C ASP A 80 -30.27 -11.61 3.04
N LYS A 81 -30.67 -10.51 2.36
CA LYS A 81 -31.16 -10.58 0.97
C LYS A 81 -30.04 -10.94 0.00
N MET A 82 -28.85 -10.34 0.15
CA MET A 82 -27.69 -10.66 -0.69
C MET A 82 -27.28 -12.13 -0.54
N LYS A 83 -27.18 -12.64 0.70
CA LYS A 83 -26.86 -14.05 0.95
C LYS A 83 -27.80 -15.06 0.30
N LYS A 84 -29.07 -14.69 0.10
CA LYS A 84 -30.08 -15.54 -0.53
C LYS A 84 -30.09 -15.45 -2.08
N ASN A 85 -29.37 -14.47 -2.65
CA ASN A 85 -29.32 -14.31 -4.10
C ASN A 85 -28.44 -15.41 -4.71
N PRO A 86 -28.93 -16.12 -5.77
CA PRO A 86 -28.13 -17.17 -6.43
C PRO A 86 -26.77 -16.73 -6.95
N LEU A 87 -26.60 -15.45 -7.33
CA LEU A 87 -25.31 -14.90 -7.77
C LEU A 87 -24.23 -14.96 -6.69
N THR A 88 -24.61 -14.94 -5.41
CA THR A 88 -23.64 -15.07 -4.31
C THR A 88 -22.84 -16.37 -4.42
N ARG A 89 -23.45 -17.44 -4.93
CA ARG A 89 -22.74 -18.70 -5.18
C ARG A 89 -21.69 -18.59 -6.27
N ALA A 90 -21.93 -17.78 -7.30
CA ALA A 90 -20.99 -17.56 -8.41
C ALA A 90 -19.80 -16.69 -8.00
N PHE A 91 -20.03 -15.71 -7.11
CA PHE A 91 -19.03 -14.72 -6.69
C PHE A 91 -18.37 -15.03 -5.34
N ARG A 92 -18.70 -16.15 -4.69
CA ARG A 92 -18.10 -16.49 -3.40
C ARG A 92 -16.60 -16.73 -3.51
N ILE A 93 -15.87 -16.27 -2.51
CA ILE A 93 -14.47 -16.63 -2.31
C ILE A 93 -14.34 -18.11 -1.91
N ASP A 94 -13.17 -18.67 -2.10
CA ASP A 94 -12.83 -20.01 -1.62
C ASP A 94 -12.47 -20.01 -0.11
N LYS A 95 -12.32 -21.20 0.45
CA LYS A 95 -12.02 -21.35 1.88
C LYS A 95 -10.65 -20.82 2.30
N PHE A 96 -9.63 -20.88 1.42
CA PHE A 96 -8.30 -20.40 1.72
C PHE A 96 -8.30 -18.88 1.82
N THR A 97 -8.93 -18.20 0.85
CA THR A 97 -9.15 -16.75 0.90
C THR A 97 -9.89 -16.33 2.16
N ALA A 98 -10.95 -17.06 2.55
CA ALA A 98 -11.70 -16.78 3.78
C ALA A 98 -10.83 -16.93 5.04
N THR A 99 -10.01 -17.98 5.12
CA THR A 99 -9.11 -18.20 6.27
C THR A 99 -8.03 -17.12 6.36
N ILE A 100 -7.44 -16.72 5.21
CA ILE A 100 -6.45 -15.64 5.20
C ILE A 100 -7.09 -14.31 5.65
N LEU A 101 -8.30 -14.00 5.17
CA LEU A 101 -9.02 -12.80 5.63
C LEU A 101 -9.30 -12.84 7.13
N GLU A 102 -9.68 -14.00 7.68
CA GLU A 102 -9.86 -14.17 9.11
C GLU A 102 -8.58 -13.83 9.89
N MET A 103 -7.42 -14.34 9.44
CA MET A 103 -6.12 -14.01 10.04
C MET A 103 -5.82 -12.51 9.97
N ILE A 104 -6.06 -11.88 8.82
CA ILE A 104 -5.87 -10.43 8.67
C ILE A 104 -6.78 -9.65 9.62
N PHE A 105 -8.07 -10.00 9.70
CA PHE A 105 -8.98 -9.34 10.64
C PHE A 105 -8.60 -9.53 12.11
N HIS A 106 -7.93 -10.63 12.46
CA HIS A 106 -7.39 -10.82 13.80
C HIS A 106 -6.33 -9.78 14.15
N GLU A 107 -5.45 -9.42 13.21
CA GLU A 107 -4.46 -8.36 13.43
C GLU A 107 -5.15 -7.02 13.74
N TYR A 108 -6.27 -6.72 13.07
CA TYR A 108 -7.04 -5.48 13.31
C TYR A 108 -7.79 -5.42 14.64
N LEU A 109 -7.76 -6.47 15.47
CA LEU A 109 -8.28 -6.41 16.84
C LEU A 109 -7.41 -5.51 17.73
N ASN A 110 -6.15 -5.29 17.36
CA ASN A 110 -5.25 -4.33 17.95
C ASN A 110 -4.60 -3.51 16.84
N GLU A 111 -4.70 -2.19 16.90
CA GLU A 111 -4.17 -1.31 15.86
C GLU A 111 -2.64 -1.38 15.74
N GLU A 112 -1.92 -1.46 16.87
CA GLU A 112 -0.45 -1.57 16.88
C GLU A 112 0.01 -2.86 16.19
N ASP A 113 -0.71 -3.96 16.43
CA ASP A 113 -0.43 -5.24 15.78
C ASP A 113 -0.70 -5.17 14.27
N ALA A 114 -1.82 -4.57 13.85
CA ALA A 114 -2.15 -4.38 12.45
C ALA A 114 -1.08 -3.55 11.72
N ILE A 115 -0.69 -2.40 12.28
CA ILE A 115 0.36 -1.53 11.71
C ILE A 115 1.69 -2.26 11.58
N LYS A 116 2.05 -3.09 12.55
CA LYS A 116 3.31 -3.81 12.57
C LYS A 116 3.32 -5.03 11.65
N ASN A 117 2.25 -5.82 11.67
CA ASN A 117 2.24 -7.16 11.08
C ASN A 117 1.65 -7.19 9.66
N ILE A 118 0.83 -6.22 9.27
CA ILE A 118 0.28 -6.13 7.92
C ILE A 118 1.27 -5.38 7.02
N PRO A 119 1.86 -6.03 6.00
CA PRO A 119 2.98 -5.46 5.25
C PRO A 119 2.67 -4.11 4.60
N VAL A 120 1.50 -3.93 3.99
CA VAL A 120 1.13 -2.65 3.38
C VAL A 120 1.06 -1.54 4.41
N LEU A 121 0.49 -1.78 5.58
CA LEU A 121 0.40 -0.80 6.66
C LEU A 121 1.79 -0.47 7.21
N SER A 122 2.60 -1.47 7.53
CA SER A 122 3.95 -1.26 8.05
C SER A 122 4.84 -0.47 7.10
N LEU A 123 4.69 -0.67 5.78
CA LEU A 123 5.46 0.07 4.78
C LEU A 123 4.99 1.53 4.63
N ILE A 124 3.69 1.80 4.64
CA ILE A 124 3.18 3.17 4.47
C ILE A 124 3.36 4.03 5.72
N THR A 125 3.29 3.42 6.92
CA THR A 125 3.44 4.12 8.21
C THR A 125 4.89 4.18 8.71
N LYS A 126 5.84 3.55 7.99
CA LYS A 126 7.26 3.48 8.39
C LYS A 126 7.85 4.86 8.66
N ASP A 127 8.48 5.04 9.83
CA ASP A 127 9.11 6.30 10.24
C ASP A 127 10.22 6.70 9.26
N LEU A 128 10.26 7.98 8.89
CA LEU A 128 11.26 8.53 7.98
C LEU A 128 12.70 8.37 8.52
N LYS A 129 12.89 8.42 9.84
CA LYS A 129 14.22 8.20 10.47
C LYS A 129 14.71 6.77 10.28
N GLU A 130 13.80 5.79 10.34
CA GLU A 130 14.16 4.39 10.05
C GLU A 130 14.54 4.22 8.59
N ILE A 131 13.77 4.83 7.67
CA ILE A 131 14.08 4.82 6.24
C ILE A 131 15.45 5.48 5.99
N GLU A 132 15.73 6.61 6.64
CA GLU A 132 17.02 7.31 6.53
C GLU A 132 18.19 6.46 7.05
N LYS A 133 18.01 5.77 8.19
CA LYS A 133 19.00 4.81 8.72
C LYS A 133 19.31 3.73 7.69
N ASN A 134 18.28 3.10 7.14
CA ASN A 134 18.41 2.03 6.15
C ASN A 134 19.03 2.52 4.83
N THR A 135 18.69 3.76 4.41
CA THR A 135 19.28 4.41 3.24
C THR A 135 20.77 4.62 3.41
N ASN A 136 21.19 5.15 4.56
CA ASN A 136 22.60 5.38 4.88
C ASN A 136 23.38 4.06 5.02
N ASP A 137 22.75 3.01 5.57
CA ASP A 137 23.37 1.69 5.65
C ASP A 137 23.67 1.12 4.26
N LEU A 138 22.68 1.12 3.36
CA LEU A 138 22.91 0.71 1.97
C LEU A 138 23.99 1.55 1.31
N PHE A 139 23.91 2.88 1.42
CA PHE A 139 24.90 3.80 0.83
C PHE A 139 26.32 3.46 1.27
N ASN A 140 26.55 3.27 2.58
CA ASN A 140 27.87 2.94 3.14
C ASN A 140 28.38 1.59 2.63
N LYS A 141 27.50 0.58 2.50
CA LYS A 141 27.88 -0.75 2.01
C LYS A 141 28.33 -0.76 0.54
N ILE A 142 27.79 0.17 -0.27
CA ILE A 142 28.13 0.28 -1.70
C ILE A 142 29.07 1.45 -2.03
N GLU A 143 29.57 2.18 -1.03
CA GLU A 143 30.46 3.35 -1.22
C GLU A 143 31.68 3.02 -2.08
N LYS A 144 32.20 1.80 -1.99
CA LYS A 144 33.32 1.29 -2.82
C LYS A 144 33.03 1.23 -4.32
N LEU A 145 31.80 1.49 -4.74
CA LEU A 145 31.39 1.53 -6.16
C LEU A 145 31.48 2.94 -6.76
N LYS A 146 31.91 3.96 -6.02
CA LYS A 146 31.98 5.36 -6.51
C LYS A 146 32.89 5.55 -7.73
N ASP A 147 33.85 4.67 -7.92
CA ASP A 147 34.72 4.70 -9.12
C ASP A 147 33.93 4.31 -10.39
N VAL A 148 32.93 3.44 -10.29
CA VAL A 148 32.18 2.87 -11.40
C VAL A 148 30.74 3.40 -11.50
N ALA A 149 30.26 4.15 -10.53
CA ALA A 149 28.93 4.77 -10.50
C ALA A 149 28.92 6.04 -9.66
N ASP A 150 28.07 7.00 -10.06
CA ASP A 150 27.75 8.13 -9.19
C ASP A 150 26.57 7.70 -8.29
N ILE A 151 26.81 7.73 -6.98
CA ILE A 151 25.87 7.21 -5.97
C ILE A 151 25.56 8.33 -4.98
N ASN A 152 24.28 8.61 -4.76
CA ASN A 152 23.83 9.64 -3.85
C ASN A 152 22.66 9.17 -2.98
N VAL A 153 22.45 9.81 -1.86
CA VAL A 153 21.24 9.74 -1.04
C VAL A 153 20.40 10.95 -1.37
N GLU A 154 19.15 10.72 -1.76
CA GLU A 154 18.22 11.79 -2.15
C GLU A 154 16.86 11.64 -1.44
N ASP A 155 16.21 12.77 -1.15
CA ASP A 155 14.82 12.79 -0.75
C ASP A 155 13.94 12.34 -1.93
N THR A 156 12.94 11.54 -1.66
CA THR A 156 12.02 11.07 -2.67
C THR A 156 10.59 11.01 -2.14
N LEU A 157 9.64 10.83 -3.04
CA LEU A 157 8.25 10.62 -2.71
C LEU A 157 7.82 9.23 -3.19
N SER A 158 7.33 8.42 -2.25
CA SER A 158 6.71 7.14 -2.55
C SER A 158 5.24 7.32 -2.90
N GLN A 159 4.69 6.38 -3.65
CA GLN A 159 3.27 6.32 -4.01
C GLN A 159 2.66 5.03 -3.46
N ILE A 160 1.45 5.15 -2.93
CA ILE A 160 0.64 4.01 -2.55
C ILE A 160 -0.04 3.51 -3.82
N GLY A 161 0.18 2.48 -4.41
CA GLY A 161 -0.29 1.93 -5.68
C GLY A 161 -1.71 2.31 -6.15
N GLY A 162 -2.04 1.93 -7.36
CA GLY A 162 -3.29 2.33 -8.00
C GLY A 162 -4.55 1.82 -7.29
N GLY A 163 -5.55 2.68 -7.15
CA GLY A 163 -6.84 2.38 -6.53
C GLY A 163 -6.91 2.57 -5.01
N SER A 164 -5.81 3.04 -4.37
CA SER A 164 -5.79 3.42 -2.97
C SER A 164 -4.97 4.68 -2.84
N LEU A 165 -5.55 5.78 -2.33
CA LEU A 165 -4.87 7.07 -2.15
C LEU A 165 -4.00 7.48 -3.36
N PRO A 166 -4.55 7.56 -4.59
CA PRO A 166 -3.75 7.73 -5.81
C PRO A 166 -3.03 9.08 -5.91
N ALA A 167 -3.52 10.08 -5.18
CA ALA A 167 -2.91 11.41 -5.11
C ALA A 167 -1.86 11.53 -4.01
N GLU A 168 -1.84 10.59 -3.06
CA GLU A 168 -0.96 10.64 -1.90
C GLU A 168 0.51 10.48 -2.29
N ARG A 169 1.35 11.27 -1.67
CA ARG A 169 2.80 11.28 -1.85
C ARG A 169 3.47 11.22 -0.48
N ILE A 170 4.05 10.09 -0.16
CA ILE A 170 4.67 9.85 1.14
C ILE A 170 6.15 10.21 1.07
N LYS A 171 6.62 11.05 1.99
CA LYS A 171 8.05 11.39 2.09
C LYS A 171 8.88 10.13 2.33
N SER A 172 9.93 9.95 1.55
CA SER A 172 10.85 8.83 1.65
C SER A 172 12.29 9.26 1.37
N LYS A 173 13.23 8.33 1.50
CA LYS A 173 14.63 8.46 1.12
C LYS A 173 14.98 7.38 0.11
N SER A 174 15.87 7.70 -0.80
CA SER A 174 16.33 6.76 -1.81
C SER A 174 17.85 6.78 -1.95
N VAL A 175 18.39 5.65 -2.40
CA VAL A 175 19.73 5.61 -2.99
C VAL A 175 19.57 5.74 -4.49
N THR A 176 20.21 6.75 -5.09
CA THR A 176 20.23 6.95 -6.53
C THR A 176 21.57 6.53 -7.11
N ILE A 177 21.54 5.85 -8.26
CA ILE A 177 22.72 5.27 -8.89
C ILE A 177 22.74 5.62 -10.37
N MET A 178 23.79 6.26 -10.85
CA MET A 178 24.06 6.48 -12.25
C MET A 178 25.36 5.76 -12.61
N PRO A 179 25.30 4.60 -13.28
CA PRO A 179 26.47 3.81 -13.62
C PRO A 179 27.29 4.49 -14.72
N LYS A 180 28.63 4.32 -14.68
CA LYS A 180 29.55 4.91 -15.68
C LYS A 180 29.87 3.94 -16.82
N ASN A 181 29.86 2.64 -16.55
CA ASN A 181 30.33 1.63 -17.49
C ASN A 181 29.19 0.89 -18.23
N ILE A 182 27.97 1.01 -17.77
CA ILE A 182 26.77 0.42 -18.39
C ILE A 182 25.64 1.46 -18.39
N SER A 183 24.58 1.26 -19.17
CA SER A 183 23.42 2.15 -19.09
C SER A 183 22.60 1.86 -17.83
N THR A 184 21.87 2.87 -17.35
CA THR A 184 20.94 2.73 -16.21
C THR A 184 19.86 1.68 -16.48
N GLN A 185 19.38 1.59 -17.74
CA GLN A 185 18.45 0.55 -18.17
C GLN A 185 19.05 -0.85 -18.07
N SER A 186 20.35 -0.99 -18.43
CA SER A 186 21.05 -2.28 -18.30
C SER A 186 21.22 -2.67 -16.84
N LEU A 187 21.52 -1.72 -15.96
CA LEU A 187 21.60 -1.96 -14.51
C LEU A 187 20.25 -2.41 -13.97
N GLU A 188 19.16 -1.70 -14.30
CA GLU A 188 17.81 -2.05 -13.87
C GLU A 188 17.42 -3.46 -14.33
N ALA A 189 17.66 -3.78 -15.60
CA ALA A 189 17.36 -5.10 -16.16
C ALA A 189 18.14 -6.23 -15.47
N LYS A 190 19.43 -6.01 -15.16
CA LYS A 190 20.25 -6.99 -14.41
C LYS A 190 19.79 -7.13 -12.97
N LEU A 191 19.35 -6.06 -12.31
CA LEU A 191 18.79 -6.11 -10.97
C LEU A 191 17.48 -6.90 -10.92
N ARG A 192 16.62 -6.76 -11.92
CA ARG A 192 15.36 -7.48 -12.06
C ARG A 192 15.57 -8.96 -12.36
N ALA A 193 16.69 -9.33 -12.97
CA ALA A 193 17.01 -10.71 -13.35
C ALA A 193 17.60 -11.53 -12.20
N GLY A 194 17.52 -12.85 -12.35
CA GLY A 194 18.21 -13.82 -11.49
C GLY A 194 17.60 -13.98 -10.09
N LYS A 195 18.42 -14.49 -9.16
CA LYS A 195 18.00 -14.69 -7.77
C LYS A 195 17.84 -13.33 -7.07
N ASN A 196 16.84 -13.20 -6.21
CA ASN A 196 16.47 -11.99 -5.49
C ASN A 196 16.28 -10.80 -6.45
N PRO A 197 15.21 -10.78 -7.26
CA PRO A 197 14.92 -9.68 -8.16
C PRO A 197 14.72 -8.37 -7.41
N VAL A 198 15.32 -7.29 -7.92
CA VAL A 198 15.15 -5.93 -7.39
C VAL A 198 14.50 -5.08 -8.45
N VAL A 199 13.41 -4.41 -8.09
CA VAL A 199 12.67 -3.51 -8.96
C VAL A 199 12.90 -2.08 -8.51
N GLY A 200 13.73 -1.35 -9.26
CA GLY A 200 13.90 0.09 -9.10
C GLY A 200 13.11 0.86 -10.14
N ARG A 201 13.05 2.17 -9.99
CA ARG A 201 12.51 3.06 -11.03
C ARG A 201 13.64 3.89 -11.64
N ILE A 202 13.48 4.26 -12.90
CA ILE A 202 14.43 5.13 -13.60
C ILE A 202 13.78 6.50 -13.77
N SER A 203 14.48 7.54 -13.37
CA SER A 203 14.13 8.94 -13.62
C SER A 203 15.40 9.75 -13.82
N GLU A 204 15.39 10.66 -14.78
CA GLU A 204 16.55 11.55 -15.09
C GLU A 204 17.87 10.76 -15.24
N GLU A 205 17.83 9.65 -15.96
CA GLU A 205 18.95 8.73 -16.20
C GLU A 205 19.52 8.05 -14.93
N LYS A 206 18.92 8.25 -13.76
CA LYS A 206 19.30 7.61 -12.51
C LYS A 206 18.39 6.42 -12.20
N LEU A 207 18.96 5.34 -11.69
CA LEU A 207 18.23 4.30 -10.99
C LEU A 207 17.91 4.80 -9.58
N ILE A 208 16.65 4.75 -9.18
CA ILE A 208 16.16 5.15 -7.86
C ILE A 208 15.73 3.89 -7.11
N LEU A 209 16.39 3.64 -6.00
CA LEU A 209 16.04 2.60 -5.03
C LEU A 209 15.37 3.27 -3.82
N ASP A 210 14.05 3.23 -3.79
CA ASP A 210 13.26 3.81 -2.70
C ASP A 210 13.31 2.87 -1.48
N MET A 211 13.92 3.35 -0.39
CA MET A 211 14.22 2.52 0.77
C MET A 211 13.01 2.29 1.70
N ARG A 212 11.85 2.89 1.41
CA ARG A 212 10.60 2.62 2.15
C ARG A 212 10.18 1.15 2.04
N THR A 213 10.39 0.54 0.87
CA THR A 213 9.95 -0.83 0.57
C THR A 213 11.06 -1.88 0.69
N VAL A 214 12.24 -1.48 1.17
CA VAL A 214 13.35 -2.41 1.46
C VAL A 214 13.33 -2.74 2.95
N LEU A 215 13.30 -4.03 3.27
CA LEU A 215 13.37 -4.51 4.65
C LEU A 215 14.82 -4.48 5.16
N GLU A 216 15.01 -4.41 6.49
CA GLU A 216 16.35 -4.29 7.08
C GLU A 216 17.25 -5.49 6.73
N ASP A 217 16.69 -6.70 6.71
CA ASP A 217 17.39 -7.94 6.36
C ASP A 217 17.67 -8.10 4.84
N GLU A 218 17.07 -7.26 4.00
CA GLU A 218 17.29 -7.25 2.55
C GLU A 218 18.45 -6.33 2.13
N ILE A 219 18.91 -5.43 3.00
CA ILE A 219 19.91 -4.41 2.66
C ILE A 219 21.25 -5.05 2.23
N ASP A 220 21.69 -6.09 2.93
CA ASP A 220 22.93 -6.80 2.59
C ASP A 220 22.82 -7.53 1.25
N ILE A 221 21.69 -8.13 0.98
CA ILE A 221 21.41 -8.81 -0.29
C ILE A 221 21.42 -7.80 -1.45
N LEU A 222 20.78 -6.66 -1.26
CA LEU A 222 20.73 -5.58 -2.24
C LEU A 222 22.12 -5.00 -2.51
N ALA A 223 22.88 -4.72 -1.45
CA ALA A 223 24.25 -4.22 -1.55
C ALA A 223 25.15 -5.19 -2.32
N GLN A 224 25.13 -6.47 -1.97
CA GLN A 224 25.94 -7.48 -2.65
C GLN A 224 25.60 -7.60 -4.12
N LYS A 225 24.29 -7.61 -4.46
CA LYS A 225 23.83 -7.67 -5.84
C LYS A 225 24.29 -6.46 -6.68
N LEU A 226 24.27 -5.26 -6.12
CA LEU A 226 24.79 -4.06 -6.78
C LEU A 226 26.31 -4.17 -7.03
N ILE A 227 27.05 -4.71 -6.07
CA ILE A 227 28.49 -4.92 -6.18
C ILE A 227 28.80 -5.92 -7.29
N ASP A 228 28.08 -7.02 -7.37
CA ASP A 228 28.29 -8.08 -8.36
C ASP A 228 27.97 -7.64 -9.80
N ILE A 229 27.05 -6.68 -9.97
CA ILE A 229 26.64 -6.17 -11.28
C ILE A 229 27.58 -5.07 -11.79
N LEU A 230 28.07 -4.20 -10.90
CA LEU A 230 28.81 -2.98 -11.26
C LEU A 230 30.33 -3.18 -11.26
N LYS A 231 30.85 -4.20 -10.62
CA LYS A 231 32.26 -4.61 -10.69
C LYS A 231 32.51 -5.56 -11.84
#